data_4b13e1ea3ad45745d97b68fd9dda7416
#
_entry.id   4b13e1ea3ad45745d97b68fd9dda7416
#
_cell.length_a   1.000
_cell.length_b   1.000
_cell.length_c   1.000
_cell.angle_alpha   90.00
_cell.angle_beta   90.00
_cell.angle_gamma   90.00
#
_symmetry.space_group_name_H-M   'P 1'
#
loop_
_entity.id
_entity.type
_entity.pdbx_description
1 polymer ?
#
loop_
_entity_poly.entity_id
_entity_poly.type
_entity_poly.pdbx_seq_one_letter_code
_entity_poly.pdbx_strand_id
1 'polypeptide(L)'
;YRIEFFGDEIDSIRTFDVETQLSKEKLKKVSIMPNVENKTLQENRESFLKYISSKTVIFTKNVSLLSGNLNKFYQKAETAFNELSKEINHAQPSELFCDGNFILNQLTSFTQINFGNQNNENSKIN
;
A
#
# COMPACT_ATOMS: atom_id res chain seq x y z
N TYR A 1 3.16 6.15 -25.17
CA TYR A 1 3.53 4.84 -25.73
C TYR A 1 2.42 4.30 -26.59
N ARG A 2 2.78 3.54 -27.61
CA ARG A 2 1.87 2.74 -28.43
C ARG A 2 2.18 1.26 -28.18
N ILE A 3 1.17 0.51 -27.76
CA ILE A 3 1.27 -0.93 -27.52
C ILE A 3 0.38 -1.63 -28.53
N GLU A 4 0.95 -2.51 -29.30
CA GLU A 4 0.24 -3.31 -30.30
C GLU A 4 0.10 -4.74 -29.79
N PHE A 5 -1.08 -5.31 -29.99
CA PHE A 5 -1.40 -6.68 -29.58
C PHE A 5 -1.63 -7.56 -30.81
N PHE A 6 -1.21 -8.80 -30.69
CA PHE A 6 -1.60 -9.87 -31.59
C PHE A 6 -2.32 -10.97 -30.78
N GLY A 7 -3.64 -10.99 -30.88
CA GLY A 7 -4.45 -11.76 -29.94
C GLY A 7 -4.28 -11.26 -28.51
N ASP A 8 -3.91 -12.15 -27.59
CA ASP A 8 -3.68 -11.84 -26.18
C ASP A 8 -2.20 -11.51 -25.86
N GLU A 9 -1.33 -11.50 -26.86
CA GLU A 9 0.09 -11.22 -26.69
C GLU A 9 0.46 -9.80 -27.15
N ILE A 10 1.47 -9.21 -26.50
CA ILE A 10 2.02 -7.93 -26.92
C ILE A 10 2.99 -8.15 -28.08
N ASP A 11 2.63 -7.68 -29.27
CA ASP A 11 3.48 -7.71 -30.47
C ASP A 11 4.58 -6.66 -30.40
N SER A 12 4.24 -5.43 -30.06
CA SER A 12 5.23 -4.37 -29.97
C SER A 12 4.86 -3.26 -28.98
N ILE A 13 5.90 -2.66 -28.43
CA ILE A 13 5.83 -1.45 -27.60
C ILE A 13 6.71 -0.41 -28.26
N ARG A 14 6.17 0.79 -28.51
CA ARG A 14 6.92 1.88 -29.16
C ARG A 14 6.62 3.21 -28.50
N THR A 15 7.61 4.12 -28.51
CA THR A 15 7.35 5.54 -28.33
C THR A 15 6.79 6.11 -29.64
N PHE A 16 5.99 7.15 -29.53
CA PHE A 16 5.45 7.84 -30.70
C PHE A 16 5.40 9.34 -30.44
N ASP A 17 5.43 10.09 -31.52
CA ASP A 17 5.22 11.52 -31.49
C ASP A 17 3.72 11.83 -31.44
N VAL A 18 3.32 12.70 -30.51
CA VAL A 18 1.90 12.99 -30.27
C VAL A 18 1.30 13.83 -31.38
N GLU A 19 2.07 14.73 -32.00
CA GLU A 19 1.60 15.62 -33.06
C GLU A 19 1.53 14.91 -34.40
N THR A 20 2.61 14.23 -34.77
CA THR A 20 2.71 13.55 -36.08
C THR A 20 2.15 12.12 -36.07
N GLN A 21 1.90 11.55 -34.90
CA GLN A 21 1.46 10.15 -34.70
C GLN A 21 2.45 9.10 -35.24
N LEU A 22 3.66 9.51 -35.58
CA LEU A 22 4.70 8.59 -36.05
C LEU A 22 5.38 7.87 -34.90
N SER A 23 5.61 6.58 -35.07
CA SER A 23 6.39 5.77 -34.12
C SER A 23 7.86 6.16 -34.19
N LYS A 24 8.50 6.27 -33.00
CA LYS A 24 9.92 6.61 -32.87
C LYS A 24 10.76 5.36 -32.54
N GLU A 25 10.74 4.92 -31.30
CA GLU A 25 11.62 3.85 -30.83
C GLU A 25 10.83 2.62 -30.39
N LYS A 26 11.34 1.43 -30.70
CA LYS A 26 10.82 0.17 -30.20
C LYS A 26 11.43 -0.15 -28.85
N LEU A 27 10.57 -0.42 -27.86
CA LEU A 27 10.95 -0.74 -26.50
C LEU A 27 10.70 -2.21 -26.19
N LYS A 28 11.57 -2.80 -25.38
CA LYS A 28 11.38 -4.18 -24.89
C LYS A 28 10.43 -4.23 -23.69
N LYS A 29 10.36 -3.14 -22.94
CA LYS A 29 9.57 -3.03 -21.70
C LYS A 29 9.17 -1.58 -21.50
N VAL A 30 7.97 -1.35 -20.97
CA VAL A 30 7.52 -0.06 -20.48
C VAL A 30 6.89 -0.26 -19.10
N SER A 31 7.17 0.66 -18.20
CA SER A 31 6.48 0.74 -16.91
C SER A 31 5.40 1.82 -17.03
N ILE A 32 4.16 1.42 -16.88
CA ILE A 32 3.02 2.33 -16.88
C ILE A 32 2.65 2.56 -15.41
N MET A 33 2.99 3.72 -14.89
CA MET A 33 2.50 4.13 -13.59
C MET A 33 1.12 4.76 -13.76
N PRO A 34 0.09 4.22 -13.12
CA PRO A 34 -1.22 4.85 -13.12
C PRO A 34 -1.09 6.25 -12.49
N ASN A 35 -1.84 7.21 -13.00
CA ASN A 35 -1.83 8.61 -12.52
C ASN A 35 -2.45 8.77 -11.11
N VAL A 36 -2.20 7.79 -10.25
CA VAL A 36 -2.67 7.74 -8.86
C VAL A 36 -1.86 8.70 -7.99
N GLU A 37 -0.60 8.94 -8.35
CA GLU A 37 0.32 9.74 -7.53
C GLU A 37 -0.12 11.19 -7.38
N ASN A 38 -0.60 11.83 -8.45
CA ASN A 38 -1.06 13.22 -8.36
C ASN A 38 -2.32 13.39 -7.52
N LYS A 39 -3.21 12.39 -7.47
CA LYS A 39 -4.36 12.37 -6.57
C LYS A 39 -3.95 12.01 -5.15
N THR A 40 -2.99 11.11 -4.98
CA THR A 40 -2.52 10.61 -3.68
C THR A 40 -1.89 11.72 -2.84
N LEU A 41 -1.17 12.67 -3.48
CA LEU A 41 -0.57 13.84 -2.82
C LEU A 41 -1.63 14.86 -2.36
N GLN A 42 -2.85 14.79 -2.86
CA GLN A 42 -3.94 15.72 -2.51
C GLN A 42 -4.99 15.11 -1.58
N GLU A 43 -4.98 13.78 -1.41
CA GLU A 43 -5.95 13.08 -0.56
C GLU A 43 -5.37 12.85 0.84
N ASN A 44 -6.05 13.35 1.86
CA ASN A 44 -5.77 12.98 3.24
C ASN A 44 -6.16 11.53 3.45
N ARG A 45 -5.19 10.65 3.64
CA ARG A 45 -5.42 9.25 3.97
C ARG A 45 -5.49 9.09 5.48
N GLU A 46 -6.51 8.41 5.92
CA GLU A 46 -6.68 8.09 7.33
C GLU A 46 -6.78 6.58 7.55
N SER A 47 -6.36 6.15 8.73
CA SER A 47 -6.53 4.77 9.15
C SER A 47 -8.02 4.42 9.22
N PHE A 48 -8.41 3.24 8.72
CA PHE A 48 -9.75 2.70 8.83
C PHE A 48 -10.27 2.71 10.28
N LEU A 49 -9.38 2.50 11.26
CA LEU A 49 -9.73 2.52 12.68
C LEU A 49 -10.23 3.89 13.18
N LYS A 50 -9.93 4.97 12.47
CA LYS A 50 -10.48 6.30 12.78
C LYS A 50 -11.94 6.48 12.31
N TYR A 51 -12.37 5.69 11.34
CA TYR A 51 -13.73 5.76 10.79
C TYR A 51 -14.75 4.99 11.62
N ILE A 52 -14.31 3.96 12.33
CA ILE A 52 -15.21 3.14 13.13
C ILE A 52 -15.43 3.75 14.52
N SER A 53 -16.61 3.54 15.07
CA SER A 53 -16.95 4.03 16.42
C SER A 53 -16.04 3.38 17.47
N SER A 54 -15.61 4.16 18.47
CA SER A 54 -14.87 3.64 19.63
C SER A 54 -15.64 2.59 20.45
N LYS A 55 -16.97 2.50 20.27
CA LYS A 55 -17.80 1.45 20.86
C LYS A 55 -17.75 0.11 20.11
N THR A 56 -17.06 0.07 18.97
CA THR A 56 -16.88 -1.15 18.18
C THR A 56 -16.03 -2.16 18.95
N VAL A 57 -16.46 -3.41 18.95
CA VAL A 57 -15.67 -4.53 19.47
C VAL A 57 -14.87 -5.14 18.32
N ILE A 58 -13.57 -5.20 18.49
CA ILE A 58 -12.65 -5.73 17.46
C ILE A 58 -12.23 -7.16 17.83
N PHE A 59 -12.50 -8.08 16.92
CA PHE A 59 -12.10 -9.47 17.06
C PHE A 59 -10.77 -9.69 16.33
N THR A 60 -9.76 -10.17 17.05
CA THR A 60 -8.45 -10.49 16.48
C THR A 60 -8.04 -11.91 16.81
N LYS A 61 -7.40 -12.59 15.87
CA LYS A 61 -6.89 -13.93 16.09
C LYS A 61 -5.47 -13.96 16.67
N ASN A 62 -4.61 -13.10 16.15
CA ASN A 62 -3.21 -13.00 16.60
C ASN A 62 -2.67 -11.60 16.29
N VAL A 63 -2.70 -10.74 17.29
CA VAL A 63 -2.31 -9.33 17.13
C VAL A 63 -0.81 -9.19 16.83
N SER A 64 0.03 -10.03 17.43
CA SER A 64 1.48 -10.02 17.18
C SER A 64 1.80 -10.39 15.73
N LEU A 65 1.12 -11.41 15.18
CA LEU A 65 1.28 -11.79 13.78
C LEU A 65 0.79 -10.70 12.83
N LEU A 66 -0.35 -10.06 13.18
CA LEU A 66 -0.88 -8.93 12.41
C LEU A 66 0.15 -7.80 12.35
N SER A 67 0.66 -7.36 13.50
CA SER A 67 1.68 -6.32 13.58
C SER A 67 2.95 -6.68 12.82
N GLY A 68 3.45 -7.92 12.97
CA GLY A 68 4.62 -8.38 12.26
C GLY A 68 4.46 -8.39 10.74
N ASN A 69 3.27 -8.77 10.24
CA ASN A 69 2.98 -8.73 8.81
C ASN A 69 2.89 -7.29 8.28
N LEU A 70 2.24 -6.38 9.03
CA LEU A 70 2.16 -4.98 8.66
C LEU A 70 3.56 -4.33 8.59
N ASN A 71 4.41 -4.61 9.57
CA ASN A 71 5.80 -4.14 9.55
C ASN A 71 6.58 -4.65 8.33
N LYS A 72 6.40 -5.91 7.95
CA LYS A 72 7.02 -6.46 6.73
C LYS A 72 6.55 -5.76 5.46
N PHE A 73 5.25 -5.45 5.35
CA PHE A 73 4.73 -4.70 4.21
C PHE A 73 5.21 -3.27 4.20
N TYR A 74 5.28 -2.62 5.36
CA TYR A 74 5.81 -1.27 5.49
C TYR A 74 7.29 -1.21 5.06
N GLN A 75 8.13 -2.14 5.51
CA GLN A 75 9.53 -2.24 5.10
C GLN A 75 9.69 -2.46 3.59
N LYS A 76 8.81 -3.27 2.97
CA LYS A 76 8.82 -3.42 1.51
C LYS A 76 8.49 -2.12 0.80
N ALA A 77 7.53 -1.35 1.32
CA ALA A 77 7.19 -0.04 0.76
C ALA A 77 8.36 0.95 0.91
N GLU A 78 9.06 0.97 2.04
CA GLU A 78 10.27 1.78 2.23
C GLU A 78 11.38 1.39 1.26
N THR A 79 11.63 0.09 1.10
CA THR A 79 12.63 -0.39 0.14
C THR A 79 12.28 0.04 -1.29
N ALA A 80 11.03 -0.17 -1.71
CA ALA A 80 10.57 0.23 -3.02
C ALA A 80 10.67 1.76 -3.22
N PHE A 81 10.31 2.54 -2.20
CA PHE A 81 10.42 4.00 -2.25
C PHE A 81 11.88 4.47 -2.45
N ASN A 82 12.82 3.83 -1.77
CA ASN A 82 14.25 4.17 -1.89
C ASN A 82 14.83 3.83 -3.28
N GLU A 83 14.19 2.91 -4.02
CA GLU A 83 14.56 2.52 -5.39
C GLU A 83 13.91 3.41 -6.46
N LEU A 84 12.93 4.26 -6.08
CA LEU A 84 12.25 5.14 -7.02
C LEU A 84 13.17 6.27 -7.52
N SER A 85 12.89 6.71 -8.74
CA SER A 85 13.60 7.87 -9.31
C SER A 85 13.34 9.13 -8.48
N LYS A 86 14.40 9.87 -8.18
CA LYS A 86 14.31 11.17 -7.50
C LYS A 86 13.80 12.30 -8.39
N GLU A 87 13.63 12.05 -9.67
CA GLU A 87 13.13 13.03 -10.63
C GLU A 87 11.62 13.27 -10.50
N ILE A 88 10.92 12.32 -9.87
CA ILE A 88 9.47 12.39 -9.64
C ILE A 88 9.24 12.50 -8.13
N ASN A 89 8.37 13.41 -7.72
CA ASN A 89 7.97 13.53 -6.33
C ASN A 89 6.99 12.40 -5.97
N HIS A 90 7.45 11.47 -5.15
CA HIS A 90 6.65 10.34 -4.67
C HIS A 90 6.19 10.59 -3.23
N ALA A 91 4.97 10.15 -2.91
CA ALA A 91 4.48 10.16 -1.54
C ALA A 91 5.32 9.25 -0.64
N GLN A 92 5.60 9.70 0.57
CA GLN A 92 6.36 8.92 1.55
C GLN A 92 5.57 7.66 1.96
N PRO A 93 6.23 6.54 2.26
CA PRO A 93 5.55 5.35 2.77
C PRO A 93 4.65 5.63 3.98
N SER A 94 5.05 6.52 4.88
CA SER A 94 4.27 6.94 6.05
C SER A 94 2.99 7.72 5.72
N GLU A 95 2.90 8.30 4.53
CA GLU A 95 1.69 8.98 4.04
C GLU A 95 0.68 8.00 3.43
N LEU A 96 1.14 6.84 2.99
CA LEU A 96 0.34 5.85 2.27
C LEU A 96 -0.04 4.64 3.13
N PHE A 97 0.82 4.27 4.07
CA PHE A 97 0.73 3.03 4.84
C PHE A 97 0.91 3.30 6.34
N CYS A 98 0.34 2.42 7.15
CA CYS A 98 0.58 2.38 8.58
C CYS A 98 1.48 1.18 8.91
N ASP A 99 2.41 1.36 9.83
CA ASP A 99 3.19 0.26 10.38
C ASP A 99 2.40 -0.51 11.45
N GLY A 100 2.95 -1.64 11.89
CA GLY A 100 2.31 -2.48 12.89
C GLY A 100 2.18 -1.80 14.25
N ASN A 101 3.14 -0.96 14.65
CA ASN A 101 3.11 -0.26 15.94
C ASN A 101 2.01 0.79 15.97
N PHE A 102 1.83 1.53 14.88
CA PHE A 102 0.74 2.48 14.74
C PHE A 102 -0.62 1.78 14.93
N ILE A 103 -0.83 0.64 14.27
CA ILE A 103 -2.09 -0.12 14.39
C ILE A 103 -2.29 -0.67 15.80
N LEU A 104 -1.23 -1.19 16.45
CA LEU A 104 -1.32 -1.63 17.85
C LEU A 104 -1.78 -0.51 18.77
N ASN A 105 -1.20 0.68 18.63
CA ASN A 105 -1.59 1.86 19.41
C ASN A 105 -3.04 2.29 19.14
N GLN A 106 -3.48 2.24 17.89
CA GLN A 106 -4.89 2.56 17.55
C GLN A 106 -5.86 1.54 18.15
N LEU A 107 -5.50 0.27 18.15
CA LEU A 107 -6.34 -0.81 18.72
C LEU A 107 -6.58 -0.66 20.22
N THR A 108 -5.69 0.00 20.97
CA THR A 108 -5.91 0.23 22.41
C THR A 108 -7.15 1.07 22.73
N SER A 109 -7.64 1.83 21.75
CA SER A 109 -8.85 2.66 21.90
C SER A 109 -10.16 1.84 21.79
N PHE A 110 -10.09 0.55 21.50
CA PHE A 110 -11.24 -0.31 21.28
C PHE A 110 -11.31 -1.45 22.27
N THR A 111 -12.52 -1.93 22.53
CA THR A 111 -12.70 -3.22 23.19
C THR A 111 -12.23 -4.33 22.25
N GLN A 112 -11.31 -5.16 22.71
CA GLN A 112 -10.70 -6.22 21.89
C GLN A 112 -11.03 -7.59 22.43
N ILE A 113 -11.39 -8.51 21.54
CA ILE A 113 -11.52 -9.93 21.82
C ILE A 113 -10.48 -10.67 20.98
N ASN A 114 -9.47 -11.22 21.66
CA ASN A 114 -8.45 -12.02 21.03
C ASN A 114 -8.80 -13.50 21.13
N PHE A 115 -8.85 -14.19 20.00
CA PHE A 115 -9.03 -15.64 19.96
C PHE A 115 -7.85 -16.27 19.20
N GLY A 116 -7.24 -17.23 19.83
CA GLY A 116 -6.06 -17.93 19.31
C GLY A 116 -5.13 -18.35 20.43
N ASN A 117 -4.15 -19.19 20.13
CA ASN A 117 -3.14 -19.64 21.10
C ASN A 117 -2.17 -18.51 21.46
N GLN A 118 -2.62 -17.61 22.34
CA GLN A 118 -1.70 -16.83 23.17
C GLN A 118 -1.76 -17.44 24.55
N ASN A 119 -0.62 -17.81 25.12
CA ASN A 119 -0.50 -18.08 26.54
C ASN A 119 -0.90 -16.80 27.25
N ASN A 120 -2.16 -16.73 27.68
CA ASN A 120 -2.66 -15.62 28.49
C ASN A 120 -2.12 -15.78 29.93
N GLU A 121 -0.94 -15.29 30.15
CA GLU A 121 -0.57 -14.78 31.46
C GLU A 121 -1.17 -13.37 31.54
N ASN A 122 -2.19 -13.21 32.36
CA ASN A 122 -2.93 -12.00 32.70
C ASN A 122 -4.20 -11.66 31.91
N SER A 123 -5.23 -12.51 32.00
CA SER A 123 -6.60 -12.03 31.94
C SER A 123 -7.07 -11.63 33.34
N LYS A 124 -6.87 -10.38 33.73
CA LYS A 124 -7.66 -9.82 34.82
C LYS A 124 -9.04 -9.48 34.25
N ILE A 125 -9.99 -10.37 34.54
CA ILE A 125 -11.43 -10.07 34.42
C ILE A 125 -11.76 -9.21 35.65
N ASN A 126 -12.08 -7.96 35.42
CA ASN A 126 -12.83 -7.13 36.37
C ASN A 126 -14.27 -7.05 35.92
#